data_9138564014d7157414ee8ad4cc3e257e
#
_entry.id   9138564014d7157414ee8ad4cc3e257e
#
_cell.length_a   1.000
_cell.length_b   1.000
_cell.length_c   1.000
_cell.angle_alpha   90.00
_cell.angle_beta   90.00
_cell.angle_gamma   90.00
#
_symmetry.space_group_name_H-M   'P 1'
#
loop_
_entity.id
_entity.type
_entity.pdbx_description
1 polymer ?
#
loop_
_entity_poly.entity_id
_entity_poly.type
_entity_poly.pdbx_seq_one_letter_code
_entity_poly.pdbx_strand_id
1 'polypeptide(L)'
;MKKLFLSLIVAVCSLAASAQAYVGGQVGLWRNTDANHTSFNLAPELGYKLSDQWDLGLSIGFAHEYYKGVKLNGFEVDPYVRYTVAKAGPVSFFLDGGFGFATAKAKRGDWKSDSFNQWQIGIKPGVKVSLSKKVDFIASMGFLGYRDNDEVKKSGINAIDKILEYAIPSVYGEKGFGFDFKTSNLKFGLIYNF
;
A
#
# COMPACT_ATOMS: atom_id res chain seq x y z
N MET A 1 -17.73 -11.84 -11.91
CA MET A 1 -16.78 -10.71 -12.04
C MET A 1 -17.43 -9.43 -12.59
N LYS A 2 -18.14 -9.45 -13.74
CA LYS A 2 -18.80 -8.24 -14.31
C LYS A 2 -19.80 -7.57 -13.36
N LYS A 3 -20.59 -8.33 -12.59
CA LYS A 3 -21.58 -7.80 -11.63
C LYS A 3 -20.91 -7.12 -10.42
N LEU A 4 -19.80 -7.68 -9.93
CA LEU A 4 -18.99 -7.05 -8.86
C LEU A 4 -18.34 -5.74 -9.32
N PHE A 5 -17.84 -5.70 -10.55
CA PHE A 5 -17.26 -4.49 -11.12
C PHE A 5 -18.33 -3.40 -11.31
N LEU A 6 -19.52 -3.78 -11.77
CA LEU A 6 -20.64 -2.85 -11.94
C LEU A 6 -21.15 -2.31 -10.59
N SER A 7 -21.26 -3.17 -9.56
CA SER A 7 -21.65 -2.73 -8.22
C SER A 7 -20.61 -1.80 -7.58
N LEU A 8 -19.33 -2.02 -7.83
CA LEU A 8 -18.26 -1.14 -7.38
C LEU A 8 -18.35 0.24 -8.06
N ILE A 9 -18.60 0.29 -9.38
CA ILE A 9 -18.80 1.54 -10.12
C ILE A 9 -20.01 2.30 -9.56
N VAL A 10 -21.14 1.63 -9.34
CA VAL A 10 -22.34 2.24 -8.78
C VAL A 10 -22.09 2.79 -7.36
N ALA A 11 -21.35 2.04 -6.53
CA ALA A 11 -20.97 2.50 -5.19
C ALA A 11 -20.07 3.75 -5.25
N VAL A 12 -19.08 3.78 -6.14
CA VAL A 12 -18.22 4.96 -6.34
C VAL A 12 -19.03 6.15 -6.88
N CYS A 13 -19.96 5.93 -7.81
CA CYS A 13 -20.83 6.99 -8.32
C CYS A 13 -21.78 7.55 -7.26
N SER A 14 -22.29 6.72 -6.34
CA SER A 14 -23.14 7.19 -5.24
C SER A 14 -22.36 7.98 -4.18
N LEU A 15 -21.10 7.63 -3.93
CA LEU A 15 -20.19 8.41 -3.08
C LEU A 15 -19.84 9.75 -3.73
N ALA A 16 -19.68 9.80 -5.06
CA ALA A 16 -19.40 11.01 -5.82
C ALA A 16 -20.53 12.07 -5.76
N ALA A 17 -21.74 11.67 -5.41
CA ALA A 17 -22.86 12.60 -5.18
C ALA A 17 -22.68 13.42 -3.88
N SER A 18 -21.74 13.05 -3.02
CA SER A 18 -21.37 13.76 -1.80
C SER A 18 -20.10 14.56 -2.06
N ALA A 19 -20.12 15.88 -1.90
CA ALA A 19 -18.95 16.78 -2.03
C ALA A 19 -17.82 16.48 -1.01
N GLN A 20 -17.95 15.42 -0.22
CA GLN A 20 -16.99 14.98 0.79
C GLN A 20 -16.22 13.70 0.38
N ALA A 21 -16.63 13.07 -0.72
CA ALA A 21 -15.93 11.88 -1.20
C ALA A 21 -14.68 12.23 -2.01
N TYR A 22 -13.72 11.33 -2.00
CA TYR A 22 -12.56 11.39 -2.88
C TYR A 22 -12.18 10.01 -3.42
N VAL A 23 -11.52 10.03 -4.55
CA VAL A 23 -10.89 8.85 -5.16
C VAL A 23 -9.48 9.20 -5.57
N GLY A 24 -8.59 8.27 -5.46
CA GLY A 24 -7.20 8.50 -5.81
C GLY A 24 -6.40 7.22 -5.91
N GLY A 25 -5.11 7.37 -5.75
CA GLY A 25 -4.21 6.23 -5.65
C GLY A 25 -2.76 6.66 -5.65
N GLN A 26 -1.93 5.78 -5.16
CA GLN A 26 -0.50 5.98 -5.07
C GLN A 26 0.24 4.90 -5.84
N VAL A 27 1.40 5.25 -6.36
CA VAL A 27 2.33 4.33 -7.02
C VAL A 27 3.69 4.43 -6.34
N GLY A 28 4.38 3.30 -6.26
CA GLY A 28 5.77 3.21 -5.85
C GLY A 28 6.55 2.39 -6.87
N LEU A 29 7.74 2.84 -7.20
CA LEU A 29 8.65 2.13 -8.09
C LEU A 29 10.06 2.24 -7.52
N TRP A 30 10.72 1.10 -7.40
CA TRP A 30 12.11 1.04 -7.00
C TRP A 30 12.90 0.06 -7.86
N ARG A 31 14.07 0.46 -8.30
CA ARG A 31 14.99 -0.42 -9.02
C ARG A 31 16.38 -0.35 -8.40
N ASN A 32 16.86 -1.49 -7.93
CA ASN A 32 18.25 -1.69 -7.53
C ASN A 32 18.94 -2.56 -8.60
N THR A 33 19.85 -1.97 -9.37
CA THR A 33 20.55 -2.65 -10.47
C THR A 33 21.55 -3.69 -9.96
N ASP A 34 22.26 -3.39 -8.88
CA ASP A 34 23.30 -4.26 -8.32
C ASP A 34 22.71 -5.54 -7.72
N ALA A 35 21.58 -5.40 -7.05
CA ALA A 35 20.83 -6.52 -6.47
C ALA A 35 19.92 -7.23 -7.49
N ASN A 36 19.79 -6.71 -8.72
CA ASN A 36 18.78 -7.15 -9.70
C ASN A 36 17.36 -7.25 -9.09
N HIS A 37 16.99 -6.19 -8.36
CA HIS A 37 15.72 -6.09 -7.64
C HIS A 37 14.86 -4.97 -8.24
N THR A 38 13.61 -5.27 -8.54
CA THR A 38 12.58 -4.30 -8.97
C THR A 38 11.35 -4.46 -8.11
N SER A 39 10.86 -3.35 -7.58
CA SER A 39 9.61 -3.26 -6.84
C SER A 39 8.67 -2.30 -7.53
N PHE A 40 7.42 -2.71 -7.71
CA PHE A 40 6.33 -1.89 -8.22
C PHE A 40 5.12 -2.06 -7.32
N ASN A 41 4.55 -0.94 -6.87
CA ASN A 41 3.35 -0.90 -6.07
C ASN A 41 2.33 0.02 -6.71
N LEU A 42 1.07 -0.40 -6.74
CA LEU A 42 -0.08 0.39 -7.14
C LEU A 42 -1.14 0.27 -6.05
N ALA A 43 -1.58 1.38 -5.49
CA ALA A 43 -2.52 1.43 -4.39
C ALA A 43 -3.65 2.44 -4.66
N PRO A 44 -4.67 2.07 -5.47
CA PRO A 44 -5.89 2.86 -5.57
C PRO A 44 -6.55 3.02 -4.19
N GLU A 45 -7.09 4.21 -3.95
CA GLU A 45 -7.77 4.54 -2.70
C GLU A 45 -9.08 5.28 -2.96
N LEU A 46 -10.02 5.08 -2.06
CA LEU A 46 -11.26 5.84 -1.99
C LEU A 46 -11.50 6.25 -0.54
N GLY A 47 -12.15 7.38 -0.35
CA GLY A 47 -12.41 7.84 1.01
C GLY A 47 -13.46 8.93 1.09
N TYR A 48 -13.72 9.31 2.33
CA TYR A 48 -14.74 10.27 2.70
C TYR A 48 -14.20 11.22 3.76
N LYS A 49 -14.35 12.53 3.55
CA LYS A 49 -13.97 13.57 4.51
C LYS A 49 -15.04 13.68 5.58
N LEU A 50 -14.71 13.34 6.81
CA LEU A 50 -15.59 13.47 7.95
C LEU A 50 -15.58 14.89 8.51
N SER A 51 -14.43 15.56 8.42
CA SER A 51 -14.21 16.94 8.84
C SER A 51 -12.97 17.53 8.15
N ASP A 52 -12.59 18.75 8.49
CA ASP A 52 -11.36 19.39 8.00
C ASP A 52 -10.07 18.68 8.44
N GLN A 53 -10.13 17.85 9.46
CA GLN A 53 -9.00 17.12 10.01
C GLN A 53 -9.07 15.60 9.83
N TRP A 54 -10.27 15.05 9.65
CA TRP A 54 -10.48 13.61 9.66
C TRP A 54 -11.08 13.11 8.35
N ASP A 55 -10.42 12.13 7.75
CA ASP A 55 -10.92 11.37 6.60
C ASP A 55 -11.00 9.89 6.98
N LEU A 56 -11.98 9.18 6.43
CA LEU A 56 -12.06 7.72 6.45
C LEU A 56 -11.78 7.20 5.06
N GLY A 57 -10.96 6.16 4.92
CA GLY A 57 -10.59 5.66 3.61
C GLY A 57 -10.30 4.17 3.57
N LEU A 58 -10.22 3.67 2.35
CA LEU A 58 -9.84 2.31 2.02
C LEU A 58 -8.85 2.34 0.86
N SER A 59 -7.70 1.72 1.04
CA SER A 59 -6.72 1.48 -0.01
C SER A 59 -6.71 0.00 -0.40
N ILE A 60 -6.57 -0.28 -1.70
CA ILE A 60 -6.42 -1.63 -2.24
C ILE A 60 -5.08 -1.66 -2.96
N GLY A 61 -4.10 -2.37 -2.37
CA GLY A 61 -2.73 -2.42 -2.87
C GLY A 61 -2.48 -3.63 -3.77
N PHE A 62 -1.70 -3.42 -4.83
CA PHE A 62 -1.11 -4.46 -5.66
C PHE A 62 0.41 -4.26 -5.66
N ALA A 63 1.15 -5.30 -5.30
CA ALA A 63 2.60 -5.30 -5.29
C ALA A 63 3.14 -6.32 -6.29
N HIS A 64 4.15 -5.92 -7.06
CA HIS A 64 4.92 -6.82 -7.90
C HIS A 64 6.40 -6.63 -7.61
N GLU A 65 7.04 -7.69 -7.19
CA GLU A 65 8.47 -7.70 -6.94
C GLU A 65 9.17 -8.70 -7.84
N TYR A 66 10.35 -8.33 -8.30
CA TYR A 66 11.25 -9.21 -9.00
C TYR A 66 12.62 -9.17 -8.33
N TYR A 67 13.08 -10.32 -7.86
CA TYR A 67 14.40 -10.47 -7.25
C TYR A 67 15.08 -11.76 -7.70
N LYS A 68 16.21 -11.66 -8.40
CA LYS A 68 17.05 -12.79 -8.83
C LYS A 68 16.28 -13.96 -9.45
N GLY A 69 15.30 -13.66 -10.33
CA GLY A 69 14.49 -14.67 -11.03
C GLY A 69 13.24 -15.14 -10.29
N VAL A 70 13.02 -14.70 -9.04
CA VAL A 70 11.78 -14.91 -8.31
C VAL A 70 10.88 -13.69 -8.50
N LYS A 71 9.62 -13.94 -8.83
CA LYS A 71 8.54 -12.94 -8.90
C LYS A 71 7.63 -13.13 -7.70
N LEU A 72 7.37 -12.04 -6.98
CA LEU A 72 6.39 -11.98 -5.90
C LEU A 72 5.23 -11.10 -6.35
N ASN A 73 4.01 -11.59 -6.22
CA ASN A 73 2.80 -10.80 -6.49
C ASN A 73 1.97 -10.77 -5.23
N GLY A 74 1.61 -9.57 -4.81
CA GLY A 74 0.85 -9.32 -3.58
C GLY A 74 -0.41 -8.51 -3.83
N PHE A 75 -1.35 -8.68 -2.92
CA PHE A 75 -2.58 -7.93 -2.81
C PHE A 75 -2.74 -7.49 -1.36
N GLU A 76 -3.13 -6.24 -1.14
CA GLU A 76 -3.29 -5.63 0.17
C GLU A 76 -4.63 -4.90 0.26
N VAL A 77 -5.25 -4.92 1.42
CA VAL A 77 -6.45 -4.16 1.76
C VAL A 77 -6.18 -3.42 3.05
N ASP A 78 -6.22 -2.09 2.98
CA ASP A 78 -5.90 -1.19 4.09
C ASP A 78 -7.06 -0.22 4.35
N PRO A 79 -8.02 -0.51 5.22
CA PRO A 79 -8.89 0.51 5.80
C PRO A 79 -8.09 1.42 6.73
N TYR A 80 -8.31 2.72 6.61
CA TYR A 80 -7.58 3.72 7.39
C TYR A 80 -8.45 4.90 7.80
N VAL A 81 -8.02 5.55 8.87
CA VAL A 81 -8.47 6.89 9.27
C VAL A 81 -7.30 7.83 9.09
N ARG A 82 -7.46 8.87 8.28
CA ARG A 82 -6.47 9.92 8.05
C ARG A 82 -6.72 11.08 8.98
N TYR A 83 -5.70 11.46 9.73
CA TYR A 83 -5.70 12.66 10.55
C TYR A 83 -4.74 13.70 9.99
N THR A 84 -5.25 14.88 9.66
CA THR A 84 -4.43 16.02 9.24
C THR A 84 -3.85 16.71 10.47
N VAL A 85 -2.55 16.53 10.69
CA VAL A 85 -1.82 17.03 11.87
C VAL A 85 -1.54 18.53 11.77
N ALA A 86 -1.18 18.99 10.57
CA ALA A 86 -0.82 20.39 10.34
C ALA A 86 -1.13 20.80 8.88
N LYS A 87 -1.42 22.08 8.70
CA LYS A 87 -1.62 22.72 7.38
C LYS A 87 -0.75 23.97 7.29
N ALA A 88 -0.03 24.11 6.17
CA ALA A 88 0.81 25.27 5.87
C ALA A 88 0.57 25.69 4.40
N GLY A 89 -0.34 26.62 4.17
CA GLY A 89 -0.77 26.99 2.83
C GLY A 89 -1.38 25.81 2.07
N PRO A 90 -0.86 25.43 0.88
CA PRO A 90 -1.36 24.31 0.13
C PRO A 90 -0.89 22.94 0.65
N VAL A 91 0.04 22.92 1.60
CA VAL A 91 0.66 21.70 2.14
C VAL A 91 -0.05 21.26 3.41
N SER A 92 -0.39 19.99 3.50
CA SER A 92 -0.95 19.35 4.69
C SER A 92 -0.11 18.14 5.06
N PHE A 93 0.21 17.99 6.33
CA PHE A 93 0.85 16.79 6.89
C PHE A 93 -0.23 15.91 7.54
N PHE A 94 -0.18 14.63 7.27
CA PHE A 94 -1.18 13.69 7.77
C PHE A 94 -0.56 12.40 8.32
N LEU A 95 -1.36 11.72 9.12
CA LEU A 95 -1.10 10.37 9.62
C LEU A 95 -2.29 9.49 9.25
N ASP A 96 -2.03 8.39 8.55
CA ASP A 96 -3.01 7.34 8.29
C ASP A 96 -2.87 6.26 9.35
N GLY A 97 -3.81 6.19 10.29
CA GLY A 97 -3.91 5.11 11.26
C GLY A 97 -4.83 4.02 10.73
N GLY A 98 -4.39 2.77 10.70
CA GLY A 98 -5.20 1.74 10.09
C GLY A 98 -4.76 0.31 10.40
N PHE A 99 -5.56 -0.60 9.86
CA PHE A 99 -5.31 -2.03 9.85
C PHE A 99 -5.14 -2.48 8.40
N GLY A 100 -4.07 -3.21 8.12
CA GLY A 100 -3.80 -3.77 6.80
C GLY A 100 -3.81 -5.29 6.83
N PHE A 101 -4.35 -5.88 5.78
CA PHE A 101 -4.21 -7.30 5.48
C PHE A 101 -3.64 -7.46 4.08
N ALA A 102 -2.59 -8.28 3.96
CA ALA A 102 -1.95 -8.56 2.69
C ALA A 102 -1.76 -10.06 2.47
N THR A 103 -1.79 -10.46 1.21
CA THR A 103 -1.46 -11.81 0.78
C THR A 103 -0.57 -11.76 -0.45
N ALA A 104 0.41 -12.67 -0.54
CA ALA A 104 1.29 -12.76 -1.69
C ALA A 104 1.64 -14.19 -2.05
N LYS A 105 2.09 -14.37 -3.30
CA LYS A 105 2.61 -15.62 -3.83
C LYS A 105 3.91 -15.36 -4.58
N ALA A 106 4.87 -16.26 -4.37
CA ALA A 106 6.12 -16.27 -5.11
C ALA A 106 6.06 -17.28 -6.26
N LYS A 107 6.77 -16.98 -7.37
CA LYS A 107 6.89 -17.85 -8.54
C LYS A 107 8.30 -17.78 -9.10
N ARG A 108 8.86 -18.95 -9.47
CA ARG A 108 10.13 -19.06 -10.21
C ARG A 108 10.05 -20.22 -11.22
N GLY A 109 10.00 -19.90 -12.52
CA GLY A 109 9.72 -20.93 -13.54
C GLY A 109 8.36 -21.60 -13.29
N ASP A 110 8.35 -22.91 -13.17
CA ASP A 110 7.15 -23.71 -12.89
C ASP A 110 6.82 -23.82 -11.39
N TRP A 111 7.79 -23.49 -10.53
CA TRP A 111 7.58 -23.51 -9.08
C TRP A 111 6.74 -22.33 -8.60
N LYS A 112 5.79 -22.62 -7.70
CA LYS A 112 4.94 -21.65 -7.03
C LYS A 112 4.92 -21.91 -5.53
N SER A 113 4.94 -20.87 -4.73
CA SER A 113 4.75 -20.98 -3.28
C SER A 113 3.28 -21.12 -2.90
N ASP A 114 3.04 -21.54 -1.65
CA ASP A 114 1.80 -21.23 -0.95
C ASP A 114 1.61 -19.71 -0.82
N SER A 115 0.43 -19.28 -0.41
CA SER A 115 0.19 -17.87 -0.07
C SER A 115 0.89 -17.52 1.25
N PHE A 116 1.53 -16.35 1.27
CA PHE A 116 2.03 -15.71 2.48
C PHE A 116 1.01 -14.65 2.88
N ASN A 117 0.55 -14.68 4.11
CA ASN A 117 -0.38 -13.68 4.61
C ASN A 117 0.32 -12.82 5.66
N GLN A 118 -0.09 -11.57 5.71
CA GLN A 118 0.35 -10.59 6.68
C GLN A 118 -0.84 -9.80 7.16
N TRP A 119 -0.81 -9.42 8.42
CA TRP A 119 -1.62 -8.33 8.93
C TRP A 119 -0.75 -7.29 9.64
N GLN A 120 -1.19 -6.06 9.63
CA GLN A 120 -0.50 -4.95 10.28
C GLN A 120 -1.50 -4.00 10.92
N ILE A 121 -1.09 -3.37 11.99
CA ILE A 121 -1.81 -2.26 12.62
C ILE A 121 -0.80 -1.17 12.96
N GLY A 122 -1.08 0.06 12.56
CA GLY A 122 -0.13 1.14 12.80
C GLY A 122 -0.46 2.43 12.11
N ILE A 123 0.56 3.27 11.99
CA ILE A 123 0.48 4.63 11.48
C ILE A 123 1.42 4.78 10.29
N LYS A 124 0.93 5.37 9.20
CA LYS A 124 1.69 5.72 8.00
C LYS A 124 1.68 7.24 7.83
N PRO A 125 2.82 7.94 7.97
CA PRO A 125 2.89 9.38 7.75
C PRO A 125 2.89 9.74 6.27
N GLY A 126 2.38 10.93 5.97
CA GLY A 126 2.37 11.45 4.62
C GLY A 126 2.19 12.96 4.54
N VAL A 127 2.31 13.44 3.32
CA VAL A 127 2.13 14.83 2.94
C VAL A 127 1.13 14.90 1.78
N LYS A 128 0.27 15.89 1.82
CA LYS A 128 -0.69 16.22 0.77
C LYS A 128 -0.48 17.67 0.35
N VAL A 129 -0.41 17.92 -0.96
CA VAL A 129 -0.26 19.24 -1.55
C VAL A 129 -1.44 19.52 -2.46
N SER A 130 -2.25 20.51 -2.14
CA SER A 130 -3.39 20.90 -2.96
C SER A 130 -2.93 21.62 -4.23
N LEU A 131 -3.07 20.94 -5.38
CA LEU A 131 -2.73 21.47 -6.70
C LEU A 131 -3.86 22.33 -7.27
N SER A 132 -5.09 22.01 -6.90
CA SER A 132 -6.29 22.76 -7.27
C SER A 132 -7.40 22.53 -6.24
N LYS A 133 -8.59 23.11 -6.47
CA LYS A 133 -9.76 22.86 -5.62
C LYS A 133 -10.22 21.40 -5.60
N LYS A 134 -9.85 20.62 -6.62
CA LYS A 134 -10.30 19.23 -6.79
C LYS A 134 -9.17 18.20 -6.83
N VAL A 135 -7.92 18.62 -6.97
CA VAL A 135 -6.81 17.69 -7.14
C VAL A 135 -5.74 17.98 -6.09
N ASP A 136 -5.41 16.95 -5.35
CA ASP A 136 -4.30 16.95 -4.42
C ASP A 136 -3.23 15.97 -4.91
N PHE A 137 -1.95 16.37 -4.81
CA PHE A 137 -0.82 15.46 -4.85
C PHE A 137 -0.61 14.88 -3.45
N ILE A 138 -0.31 13.59 -3.37
CA ILE A 138 -0.06 12.91 -2.11
C ILE A 138 1.26 12.15 -2.17
N ALA A 139 2.00 12.16 -1.08
CA ALA A 139 3.17 11.32 -0.87
C ALA A 139 3.12 10.70 0.52
N SER A 140 3.45 9.42 0.62
CA SER A 140 3.54 8.72 1.90
C SER A 140 4.80 7.88 1.97
N MET A 141 5.39 7.79 3.17
CA MET A 141 6.59 7.00 3.42
C MET A 141 6.64 6.57 4.88
N GLY A 142 7.01 5.33 5.09
CA GLY A 142 7.23 4.79 6.43
C GLY A 142 6.00 4.14 7.06
N PHE A 143 6.27 3.44 8.15
CA PHE A 143 5.28 2.75 8.97
C PHE A 143 5.79 2.70 10.40
N LEU A 144 4.93 2.99 11.35
CA LEU A 144 5.14 2.79 12.78
C LEU A 144 4.00 1.91 13.31
N GLY A 145 4.29 0.73 13.81
CA GLY A 145 3.25 -0.17 14.30
C GLY A 145 3.72 -1.60 14.47
N TYR A 146 2.76 -2.50 14.52
CA TYR A 146 2.97 -3.93 14.64
C TYR A 146 2.59 -4.65 13.35
N ARG A 147 3.43 -5.62 12.95
CA ARG A 147 3.19 -6.54 11.83
C ARG A 147 3.34 -7.98 12.28
N ASP A 148 2.49 -8.83 11.75
CA ASP A 148 2.59 -10.29 11.90
C ASP A 148 2.51 -10.95 10.52
N ASN A 149 3.48 -11.79 10.21
CA ASN A 149 3.62 -12.46 8.92
C ASN A 149 3.58 -13.96 9.14
N ASP A 150 2.99 -14.69 8.20
CA ASP A 150 3.15 -16.14 8.13
C ASP A 150 4.64 -16.50 8.01
N GLU A 151 5.02 -17.61 8.64
CA GLU A 151 6.36 -18.16 8.46
C GLU A 151 6.57 -18.62 7.03
N VAL A 152 7.75 -18.33 6.48
CA VAL A 152 8.14 -18.78 5.14
C VAL A 152 8.29 -20.30 5.17
N LYS A 153 7.32 -21.01 4.59
CA LYS A 153 7.46 -22.45 4.39
C LYS A 153 8.60 -22.72 3.42
N LYS A 154 9.56 -23.52 3.86
CA LYS A 154 10.73 -23.89 3.04
C LYS A 154 10.25 -24.63 1.78
N SER A 155 10.76 -24.19 0.63
CA SER A 155 10.47 -24.82 -0.67
C SER A 155 11.21 -26.15 -0.86
N GLY A 156 12.19 -26.44 0.02
CA GLY A 156 13.13 -27.55 -0.13
C GLY A 156 14.26 -27.28 -1.14
N ILE A 157 14.30 -26.06 -1.72
CA ILE A 157 15.35 -25.62 -2.63
C ILE A 157 16.09 -24.46 -1.96
N ASN A 158 17.28 -24.73 -1.41
CA ASN A 158 18.06 -23.76 -0.64
C ASN A 158 18.21 -22.38 -1.29
N ALA A 159 18.35 -22.32 -2.61
CA ALA A 159 18.49 -21.06 -3.33
C ALA A 159 17.19 -20.25 -3.35
N ILE A 160 16.03 -20.90 -3.41
CA ILE A 160 14.72 -20.25 -3.37
C ILE A 160 14.42 -19.81 -1.95
N ASP A 161 14.69 -20.65 -0.95
CA ASP A 161 14.42 -20.35 0.46
C ASP A 161 15.18 -19.10 0.93
N LYS A 162 16.46 -18.96 0.58
CA LYS A 162 17.24 -17.73 0.85
C LYS A 162 16.70 -16.49 0.17
N ILE A 163 16.15 -16.64 -1.05
CA ILE A 163 15.55 -15.50 -1.77
C ILE A 163 14.23 -15.09 -1.09
N LEU A 164 13.42 -16.04 -0.64
CA LEU A 164 12.16 -15.76 0.03
C LEU A 164 12.37 -15.12 1.40
N GLU A 165 13.36 -15.58 2.18
CA GLU A 165 13.75 -14.96 3.46
C GLU A 165 14.13 -13.49 3.31
N TYR A 166 14.70 -13.09 2.17
CA TYR A 166 15.01 -11.69 1.88
C TYR A 166 13.83 -10.93 1.26
N ALA A 167 13.13 -11.53 0.28
CA ALA A 167 12.12 -10.83 -0.52
C ALA A 167 10.84 -10.54 0.27
N ILE A 168 10.41 -11.42 1.17
CA ILE A 168 9.17 -11.23 1.93
C ILE A 168 9.29 -10.06 2.91
N PRO A 169 10.33 -9.96 3.77
CA PRO A 169 10.52 -8.78 4.60
C PRO A 169 10.76 -7.48 3.82
N SER A 170 11.32 -7.56 2.61
CA SER A 170 11.52 -6.36 1.77
C SER A 170 10.20 -5.78 1.25
N VAL A 171 9.20 -6.63 1.00
CA VAL A 171 7.87 -6.24 0.52
C VAL A 171 6.95 -5.82 1.66
N TYR A 172 6.88 -6.66 2.67
CA TYR A 172 5.89 -6.52 3.75
C TYR A 172 6.47 -5.96 5.05
N GLY A 173 7.80 -5.86 5.15
CA GLY A 173 8.50 -5.52 6.38
C GLY A 173 8.70 -6.72 7.31
N GLU A 174 9.48 -6.50 8.35
CA GLU A 174 9.78 -7.53 9.35
C GLU A 174 8.61 -7.70 10.32
N LYS A 175 8.42 -8.92 10.83
CA LYS A 175 7.47 -9.25 11.90
C LYS A 175 7.89 -8.56 13.19
N GLY A 176 6.95 -8.00 13.91
CA GLY A 176 7.12 -7.37 15.22
C GLY A 176 6.65 -5.94 15.27
N PHE A 177 6.93 -5.28 16.38
CA PHE A 177 6.66 -3.85 16.56
C PHE A 177 7.92 -3.05 16.20
N GLY A 178 7.73 -1.99 15.41
CA GLY A 178 8.86 -1.17 15.01
C GLY A 178 8.48 0.05 14.17
N PHE A 179 9.55 0.72 13.77
CA PHE A 179 9.51 1.88 12.90
C PHE A 179 10.30 1.55 11.62
N ASP A 180 9.61 1.54 10.50
CA ASP A 180 10.18 1.21 9.18
C ASP A 180 10.13 2.45 8.28
N PHE A 181 11.31 3.03 8.00
CA PHE A 181 11.45 4.25 7.19
C PHE A 181 12.44 4.01 6.06
N LYS A 182 12.02 3.25 5.05
CA LYS A 182 12.83 2.96 3.87
C LYS A 182 12.40 3.83 2.70
N THR A 183 13.35 4.43 2.00
CA THR A 183 13.08 5.22 0.77
C THR A 183 12.44 4.38 -0.33
N SER A 184 12.67 3.06 -0.34
CA SER A 184 11.99 2.12 -1.25
C SER A 184 10.47 2.03 -1.02
N ASN A 185 9.98 2.47 0.15
CA ASN A 185 8.57 2.47 0.51
C ASN A 185 7.88 3.81 0.20
N LEU A 186 8.60 4.76 -0.40
CA LEU A 186 8.03 6.03 -0.83
C LEU A 186 7.01 5.79 -1.95
N LYS A 187 5.81 6.29 -1.75
CA LYS A 187 4.70 6.23 -2.71
C LYS A 187 4.26 7.65 -3.03
N PHE A 188 3.91 7.88 -4.29
CA PHE A 188 3.36 9.15 -4.78
C PHE A 188 2.02 8.90 -5.45
N GLY A 189 1.16 9.89 -5.42
CA GLY A 189 -0.13 9.75 -6.06
C GLY A 189 -0.91 11.03 -6.19
N LEU A 190 -2.13 10.86 -6.66
CA LEU A 190 -3.10 11.93 -6.83
C LEU A 190 -4.42 11.52 -6.17
N ILE A 191 -5.10 12.52 -5.61
CA ILE A 191 -6.45 12.40 -5.08
C ILE A 191 -7.32 13.39 -5.84
N TYR A 192 -8.47 12.93 -6.31
CA TYR A 192 -9.54 13.76 -6.87
C TYR A 192 -10.67 13.88 -5.86
N ASN A 193 -11.00 15.11 -5.49
CA ASN A 193 -12.09 15.46 -4.59
C ASN A 193 -13.33 15.84 -5.42
N PHE A 194 -14.46 15.26 -5.11
CA PHE A 194 -15.72 15.53 -5.82
C PHE A 194 -16.40 16.82 -5.41
#